data_9e28bceb01d9ff7fed47415357ee63bb
#
_entry.id   9e28bceb01d9ff7fed47415357ee63bb
#
_cell.length_a   1.000
_cell.length_b   1.000
_cell.length_c   1.000
_cell.angle_alpha   90.00
_cell.angle_beta   90.00
_cell.angle_gamma   90.00
#
_symmetry.space_group_name_H-M   'P 1'
#
loop_
_entity.id
_entity.type
_entity.pdbx_description
1 polymer ?
#
loop_
_entity_poly.entity_id
_entity_poly.type
_entity_poly.pdbx_seq_one_letter_code
_entity_poly.pdbx_strand_id
1 'polypeptide(L)'
;MRLTNKLNHNLKQKVAIIGSGIAGLSSAYFLQDQYDVTLFEKNDYLGGHANTREVKDNSGNTIPIDTGFIVYNELTYPNLTKFFDCLNVETVNSNMSFSFFNEESNFEYGGGSLKALFADRKNFYNLKFYKMLKDIIIFYKTFQK
;
A
#
# COMPACT_ATOMS: atom_id res chain seq x y z
N MET A 1 -2.83 -35.94 -53.24
CA MET A 1 -3.13 -35.93 -51.81
C MET A 1 -2.48 -34.68 -51.21
N ARG A 2 -3.26 -33.58 -51.04
CA ARG A 2 -2.76 -32.31 -50.50
C ARG A 2 -2.98 -32.31 -48.99
N LEU A 3 -1.93 -32.40 -48.21
CA LEU A 3 -1.94 -32.18 -46.77
C LEU A 3 -1.98 -30.67 -46.53
N THR A 4 -3.16 -30.12 -46.25
CA THR A 4 -3.30 -28.75 -45.75
C THR A 4 -2.98 -28.80 -44.27
N ASN A 5 -1.72 -28.46 -43.92
CA ASN A 5 -1.37 -28.08 -42.56
C ASN A 5 -2.17 -26.79 -42.20
N LYS A 6 -3.29 -26.99 -41.49
CA LYS A 6 -3.93 -25.89 -40.79
C LYS A 6 -3.03 -25.49 -39.63
N LEU A 7 -2.21 -24.49 -39.83
CA LEU A 7 -1.60 -23.69 -38.76
C LEU A 7 -2.75 -23.01 -38.04
N ASN A 8 -3.27 -23.65 -37.00
CA ASN A 8 -4.10 -22.96 -36.01
C ASN A 8 -3.19 -22.01 -35.23
N HIS A 9 -2.97 -20.83 -35.79
CA HIS A 9 -2.60 -19.66 -34.97
C HIS A 9 -3.81 -19.38 -34.08
N ASN A 10 -3.80 -19.90 -32.86
CA ASN A 10 -4.68 -19.41 -31.81
C ASN A 10 -4.28 -17.94 -31.57
N LEU A 11 -4.91 -17.03 -32.31
CA LEU A 11 -4.78 -15.59 -32.07
C LEU A 11 -5.31 -15.35 -30.65
N LYS A 12 -4.43 -14.92 -29.76
CA LYS A 12 -4.85 -14.51 -28.41
C LYS A 12 -5.95 -13.45 -28.52
N GLN A 13 -6.99 -13.60 -27.72
CA GLN A 13 -8.05 -12.57 -27.63
C GLN A 13 -7.43 -11.28 -27.08
N LYS A 14 -7.80 -10.16 -27.67
CA LYS A 14 -7.33 -8.83 -27.25
C LYS A 14 -8.06 -8.36 -26.02
N VAL A 15 -7.34 -7.84 -25.04
CA VAL A 15 -7.84 -7.27 -23.79
C VAL A 15 -7.24 -5.89 -23.60
N ALA A 16 -8.10 -4.88 -23.38
CA ALA A 16 -7.70 -3.54 -23.00
C ALA A 16 -7.85 -3.36 -21.49
N ILE A 17 -6.79 -2.89 -20.84
CA ILE A 17 -6.79 -2.56 -19.41
C ILE A 17 -6.61 -1.04 -19.28
N ILE A 18 -7.48 -0.40 -18.52
CA ILE A 18 -7.48 1.06 -18.34
C ILE A 18 -6.96 1.39 -16.94
N GLY A 19 -5.85 2.10 -16.89
CA GLY A 19 -5.15 2.53 -15.67
C GLY A 19 -4.05 1.56 -15.25
N SER A 20 -2.90 2.12 -14.86
CA SER A 20 -1.70 1.38 -14.43
C SER A 20 -1.48 1.39 -12.92
N GLY A 21 -2.54 1.55 -12.13
CA GLY A 21 -2.49 1.30 -10.70
C GLY A 21 -2.33 -0.20 -10.40
N ILE A 22 -2.24 -0.59 -9.12
CA ILE A 22 -2.01 -1.98 -8.72
C ILE A 22 -3.02 -2.96 -9.34
N ALA A 23 -4.28 -2.58 -9.47
CA ALA A 23 -5.31 -3.42 -10.08
C ALA A 23 -5.06 -3.65 -11.58
N GLY A 24 -4.70 -2.61 -12.33
CA GLY A 24 -4.40 -2.72 -13.75
C GLY A 24 -3.12 -3.50 -14.02
N LEU A 25 -2.05 -3.20 -13.29
CA LEU A 25 -0.76 -3.89 -13.43
C LEU A 25 -0.86 -5.37 -13.05
N SER A 26 -1.52 -5.71 -11.94
CA SER A 26 -1.71 -7.11 -11.56
C SER A 26 -2.59 -7.87 -12.55
N SER A 27 -3.66 -7.23 -13.06
CA SER A 27 -4.50 -7.82 -14.11
C SER A 27 -3.69 -8.08 -15.39
N ALA A 28 -2.88 -7.13 -15.83
CA ALA A 28 -2.00 -7.29 -16.98
C ALA A 28 -1.02 -8.46 -16.78
N TYR A 29 -0.41 -8.54 -15.61
CA TYR A 29 0.53 -9.59 -15.26
C TYR A 29 -0.09 -10.99 -15.35
N PHE A 30 -1.28 -11.20 -14.79
CA PHE A 30 -1.94 -12.50 -14.79
C PHE A 30 -2.59 -12.88 -16.13
N LEU A 31 -2.92 -11.90 -16.97
CA LEU A 31 -3.60 -12.14 -18.24
C LEU A 31 -2.64 -12.28 -19.43
N GLN A 32 -1.40 -11.77 -19.37
CA GLN A 32 -0.48 -11.68 -20.51
C GLN A 32 -0.15 -13.01 -21.18
N ASP A 33 -0.20 -14.12 -20.43
CA ASP A 33 0.11 -15.44 -21.01
C ASP A 33 -1.02 -15.98 -21.90
N GLN A 34 -2.27 -15.61 -21.60
CA GLN A 34 -3.46 -16.12 -22.29
C GLN A 34 -4.03 -15.12 -23.30
N TYR A 35 -3.83 -13.82 -23.10
CA TYR A 35 -4.41 -12.74 -23.87
C TYR A 35 -3.34 -11.84 -24.48
N ASP A 36 -3.74 -11.11 -25.52
CA ASP A 36 -2.98 -9.98 -26.09
C ASP A 36 -3.39 -8.73 -25.34
N VAL A 37 -2.64 -8.38 -24.30
CA VAL A 37 -2.99 -7.33 -23.34
C VAL A 37 -2.41 -5.98 -23.77
N THR A 38 -3.27 -4.97 -23.85
CA THR A 38 -2.88 -3.56 -24.01
C THR A 38 -3.26 -2.77 -22.77
N LEU A 39 -2.30 -2.15 -22.09
CA LEU A 39 -2.50 -1.28 -20.95
C LEU A 39 -2.52 0.18 -21.39
N PHE A 40 -3.58 0.90 -21.00
CA PHE A 40 -3.74 2.33 -21.26
C PHE A 40 -3.58 3.11 -19.96
N GLU A 41 -2.67 4.07 -19.93
CA GLU A 41 -2.45 4.97 -18.81
C GLU A 41 -2.57 6.42 -19.28
N LYS A 42 -3.20 7.26 -18.46
CA LYS A 42 -3.41 8.69 -18.75
C LYS A 42 -2.16 9.52 -18.44
N ASN A 43 -1.44 9.12 -17.36
CA ASN A 43 -0.26 9.83 -16.90
C ASN A 43 0.98 9.35 -17.66
N ASP A 44 2.06 10.09 -17.54
CA ASP A 44 3.38 9.75 -18.06
C ASP A 44 4.20 8.80 -17.16
N TYR A 45 3.59 8.31 -16.07
CA TYR A 45 4.17 7.35 -15.12
C TYR A 45 3.20 6.22 -14.79
N LEU A 46 3.74 5.07 -14.40
CA LEU A 46 2.99 3.89 -13.98
C LEU A 46 2.92 3.81 -12.44
N GLY A 47 1.97 3.02 -11.92
CA GLY A 47 1.87 2.72 -10.48
C GLY A 47 0.65 3.33 -9.79
N GLY A 48 0.04 4.37 -10.38
CA GLY A 48 -1.14 5.01 -9.81
C GLY A 48 -0.85 5.66 -8.45
N HIS A 49 -1.45 5.13 -7.38
CA HIS A 49 -1.22 5.61 -6.01
C HIS A 49 0.16 5.22 -5.46
N ALA A 50 0.73 4.08 -5.86
CA ALA A 50 2.11 3.72 -5.57
C ALA A 50 3.04 4.63 -6.39
N ASN A 51 3.89 5.41 -5.70
CA ASN A 51 4.71 6.42 -6.36
C ASN A 51 6.02 6.62 -5.61
N THR A 52 7.10 6.20 -6.24
CA THR A 52 8.47 6.39 -5.74
C THR A 52 9.10 7.57 -6.46
N ARG A 53 9.72 8.48 -5.72
CA ARG A 53 10.44 9.63 -6.23
C ARG A 53 11.93 9.52 -5.91
N GLU A 54 12.75 9.80 -6.88
CA GLU A 54 14.19 9.87 -6.69
C GLU A 54 14.62 11.26 -6.21
N VAL A 55 15.31 11.29 -5.08
CA VAL A 55 15.85 12.52 -4.48
C VAL A 55 17.36 12.39 -4.35
N LYS A 56 18.08 13.45 -4.62
CA LYS A 56 19.54 13.49 -4.40
C LYS A 56 19.84 13.95 -2.99
N ASP A 57 20.71 13.23 -2.30
CA ASP A 57 21.27 13.67 -1.02
C ASP A 57 22.34 14.76 -1.21
N ASN A 58 22.86 15.29 -0.10
CA ASN A 58 23.90 16.31 -0.12
C ASN A 58 25.24 15.82 -0.72
N SER A 59 25.41 14.52 -0.86
CA SER A 59 26.61 13.87 -1.45
C SER A 59 26.40 13.53 -2.95
N GLY A 60 25.20 13.79 -3.48
CA GLY A 60 24.85 13.53 -4.88
C GLY A 60 24.34 12.11 -5.14
N ASN A 61 24.17 11.26 -4.11
CA ASN A 61 23.60 9.92 -4.26
C ASN A 61 22.09 10.01 -4.49
N THR A 62 21.59 9.17 -5.38
CA THR A 62 20.14 9.06 -5.63
C THR A 62 19.50 8.12 -4.60
N ILE A 63 18.50 8.63 -3.87
CA ILE A 63 17.75 7.89 -2.85
C ILE A 63 16.31 7.77 -3.35
N PRO A 64 15.77 6.55 -3.53
CA PRO A 64 14.37 6.34 -3.82
C PRO A 64 13.53 6.57 -2.56
N ILE A 65 12.49 7.39 -2.67
CA ILE A 65 11.56 7.70 -1.57
C ILE A 65 10.14 7.36 -2.01
N ASP A 66 9.51 6.45 -1.31
CA ASP A 66 8.11 6.12 -1.53
C ASP A 66 7.22 7.23 -0.96
N THR A 67 6.44 7.86 -1.84
CA THR A 67 5.53 8.95 -1.50
C THR A 67 4.06 8.54 -1.47
N GLY A 68 3.75 7.33 -1.92
CA GLY A 68 2.41 6.75 -1.92
C GLY A 68 2.44 5.25 -1.65
N PHE A 69 1.51 4.77 -0.81
CA PHE A 69 1.43 3.37 -0.37
C PHE A 69 2.76 2.83 0.21
N ILE A 70 3.29 3.56 1.17
CA ILE A 70 4.62 3.33 1.75
C ILE A 70 4.70 2.13 2.72
N VAL A 71 3.57 1.63 3.21
CA VAL A 71 3.51 0.47 4.12
C VAL A 71 2.28 -0.38 3.85
N TYR A 72 2.39 -1.67 4.12
CA TYR A 72 1.28 -2.61 4.10
C TYR A 72 1.41 -3.61 5.26
N ASN A 73 0.37 -4.39 5.51
CA ASN A 73 0.33 -5.40 6.54
C ASN A 73 0.00 -6.75 5.88
N GLU A 74 0.85 -7.74 6.07
CA GLU A 74 0.70 -9.07 5.44
C GLU A 74 -0.63 -9.75 5.78
N LEU A 75 -1.11 -9.56 7.01
CA LEU A 75 -2.37 -10.16 7.46
C LEU A 75 -3.58 -9.58 6.72
N THR A 76 -3.59 -8.28 6.45
CA THR A 76 -4.72 -7.59 5.83
C THR A 76 -4.62 -7.51 4.30
N TYR A 77 -3.43 -7.77 3.74
CA TYR A 77 -3.16 -7.75 2.30
C TYR A 77 -2.58 -9.09 1.78
N PRO A 78 -3.22 -10.25 2.04
CA PRO A 78 -2.65 -11.56 1.71
C PRO A 78 -2.41 -11.77 0.21
N ASN A 79 -3.24 -11.18 -0.65
CA ASN A 79 -3.08 -11.28 -2.10
C ASN A 79 -1.93 -10.41 -2.62
N LEU A 80 -1.70 -9.23 -2.00
CA LEU A 80 -0.58 -8.36 -2.33
C LEU A 80 0.74 -9.04 -1.92
N THR A 81 0.80 -9.62 -0.73
CA THR A 81 1.96 -10.38 -0.25
C THR A 81 2.33 -11.48 -1.24
N LYS A 82 1.36 -12.32 -1.63
CA LYS A 82 1.59 -13.36 -2.64
C LYS A 82 2.05 -12.81 -3.99
N PHE A 83 1.52 -11.68 -4.39
CA PHE A 83 1.91 -11.04 -5.65
C PHE A 83 3.35 -10.52 -5.58
N PHE A 84 3.77 -9.94 -4.46
CA PHE A 84 5.16 -9.53 -4.23
C PHE A 84 6.11 -10.73 -4.22
N ASP A 85 5.72 -11.84 -3.60
CA ASP A 85 6.48 -13.09 -3.64
C ASP A 85 6.66 -13.62 -5.08
N CYS A 86 5.58 -13.60 -5.89
CA CYS A 86 5.64 -14.00 -7.30
C CYS A 86 6.60 -13.14 -8.14
N LEU A 87 6.71 -11.85 -7.79
CA LEU A 87 7.57 -10.88 -8.49
C LEU A 87 8.96 -10.76 -7.88
N ASN A 88 9.24 -11.46 -6.78
CA ASN A 88 10.46 -11.32 -5.97
C ASN A 88 10.72 -9.86 -5.55
N VAL A 89 9.67 -9.15 -5.13
CA VAL A 89 9.78 -7.78 -4.61
C VAL A 89 10.36 -7.83 -3.20
N GLU A 90 11.51 -7.20 -3.00
CA GLU A 90 12.10 -7.06 -1.67
C GLU A 90 11.29 -6.09 -0.80
N THR A 91 11.00 -6.51 0.43
CA THR A 91 10.29 -5.71 1.41
C THR A 91 11.07 -5.67 2.72
N VAL A 92 10.91 -4.59 3.48
CA VAL A 92 11.59 -4.42 4.77
C VAL A 92 10.56 -4.18 5.88
N ASN A 93 10.87 -4.69 7.07
CA ASN A 93 10.02 -4.43 8.22
C ASN A 93 10.05 -2.94 8.56
N SER A 94 8.88 -2.33 8.68
CA SER A 94 8.73 -0.95 9.10
C SER A 94 8.03 -0.86 10.45
N ASN A 95 8.32 0.21 11.20
CA ASN A 95 7.60 0.53 12.42
C ASN A 95 6.65 1.69 12.15
N MET A 96 5.37 1.37 11.97
CA MET A 96 4.34 2.37 11.78
C MET A 96 3.84 2.85 13.14
N SER A 97 4.20 4.08 13.51
CA SER A 97 3.70 4.75 14.71
C SER A 97 2.62 5.76 14.34
N PHE A 98 1.73 6.04 15.28
CA PHE A 98 0.69 7.04 15.17
C PHE A 98 0.84 8.06 16.30
N SER A 99 0.74 9.35 15.97
CA SER A 99 0.68 10.41 16.94
C SER A 99 -0.42 11.42 16.59
N PHE A 100 -0.98 12.04 17.61
CA PHE A 100 -1.98 13.08 17.48
C PHE A 100 -1.54 14.30 18.27
N PHE A 101 -1.67 15.48 17.66
CA PHE A 101 -1.44 16.77 18.29
C PHE A 101 -2.54 17.76 17.90
N ASN A 102 -3.07 18.47 18.90
CA ASN A 102 -4.05 19.55 18.71
C ASN A 102 -3.49 20.85 19.29
N GLU A 103 -3.25 21.83 18.44
CA GLU A 103 -2.65 23.11 18.83
C GLU A 103 -3.52 23.93 19.79
N GLU A 104 -4.85 23.95 19.58
CA GLU A 104 -5.76 24.77 20.39
C GLU A 104 -5.80 24.33 21.86
N SER A 105 -5.81 23.02 22.09
CA SER A 105 -5.85 22.44 23.44
C SER A 105 -4.48 22.06 23.98
N ASN A 106 -3.42 22.19 23.18
CA ASN A 106 -2.08 21.71 23.47
C ASN A 106 -2.10 20.25 23.99
N PHE A 107 -2.89 19.41 23.31
CA PHE A 107 -3.11 18.01 23.66
C PHE A 107 -2.40 17.12 22.67
N GLU A 108 -1.58 16.20 23.18
CA GLU A 108 -0.83 15.25 22.35
C GLU A 108 -0.78 13.86 22.98
N TYR A 109 -0.72 12.85 22.12
CA TYR A 109 -0.42 11.47 22.51
C TYR A 109 0.07 10.65 21.30
N GLY A 110 0.80 9.56 21.57
CA GLY A 110 1.21 8.57 20.57
C GLY A 110 0.58 7.21 20.82
N GLY A 111 0.21 6.50 19.76
CA GLY A 111 -0.47 5.20 19.83
C GLY A 111 0.44 3.97 19.92
N GLY A 112 1.75 4.12 19.75
CA GLY A 112 2.68 2.98 19.60
C GLY A 112 3.10 2.28 20.89
N SER A 113 2.92 2.90 22.08
CA SER A 113 3.30 2.33 23.38
C SER A 113 2.67 3.08 24.52
N LEU A 114 2.64 2.47 25.72
CA LEU A 114 2.20 3.17 26.95
C LEU A 114 3.06 4.43 27.20
N LYS A 115 4.36 4.37 26.93
CA LYS A 115 5.25 5.52 27.07
C LYS A 115 4.85 6.65 26.11
N ALA A 116 4.45 6.33 24.88
CA ALA A 116 4.00 7.31 23.90
C ALA A 116 2.61 7.90 24.26
N LEU A 117 1.70 7.09 24.81
CA LEU A 117 0.39 7.57 25.29
C LEU A 117 0.53 8.64 26.37
N PHE A 118 1.52 8.51 27.24
CA PHE A 118 1.79 9.41 28.35
C PHE A 118 3.06 10.27 28.15
N ALA A 119 3.44 10.53 26.90
CA ALA A 119 4.57 11.40 26.56
C ALA A 119 4.33 12.82 27.14
N ASP A 120 3.12 13.36 26.99
CA ASP A 120 2.68 14.49 27.80
C ASP A 120 2.22 14.00 29.18
N ARG A 121 2.97 14.38 30.23
CA ARG A 121 2.67 13.99 31.61
C ARG A 121 1.32 14.51 32.13
N LYS A 122 0.75 15.56 31.53
CA LYS A 122 -0.59 16.06 31.85
C LYS A 122 -1.67 15.02 31.62
N ASN A 123 -1.45 14.07 30.68
CA ASN A 123 -2.38 13.01 30.38
C ASN A 123 -2.62 12.06 31.56
N PHE A 124 -1.67 11.93 32.51
CA PHE A 124 -1.86 11.15 33.73
C PHE A 124 -2.99 11.66 34.62
N TYR A 125 -3.26 12.94 34.58
CA TYR A 125 -4.30 13.60 35.43
C TYR A 125 -5.54 13.99 34.64
N ASN A 126 -5.61 13.67 33.34
CA ASN A 126 -6.68 14.09 32.46
C ASN A 126 -7.79 13.02 32.35
N LEU A 127 -8.89 13.17 33.07
CA LEU A 127 -10.02 12.25 33.02
C LEU A 127 -10.65 12.11 31.63
N LYS A 128 -10.62 13.18 30.81
CA LYS A 128 -11.10 13.13 29.42
C LYS A 128 -10.23 12.22 28.55
N PHE A 129 -8.92 12.18 28.80
CA PHE A 129 -7.99 11.28 28.15
C PHE A 129 -8.33 9.81 28.43
N TYR A 130 -8.58 9.44 29.68
CA TYR A 130 -8.99 8.09 30.04
C TYR A 130 -10.33 7.69 29.44
N LYS A 131 -11.29 8.63 29.38
CA LYS A 131 -12.57 8.39 28.70
C LYS A 131 -12.34 8.10 27.21
N MET A 132 -11.53 8.90 26.52
CA MET A 132 -11.16 8.67 25.12
C MET A 132 -10.51 7.30 24.91
N LEU A 133 -9.56 6.90 25.75
CA LEU A 133 -8.93 5.57 25.66
C LEU A 133 -9.96 4.45 25.84
N LYS A 134 -10.88 4.59 26.77
CA LYS A 134 -11.98 3.64 26.96
C LYS A 134 -12.87 3.55 25.73
N ASP A 135 -13.23 4.68 25.14
CA ASP A 135 -14.09 4.74 23.94
C ASP A 135 -13.38 4.10 22.73
N ILE A 136 -12.07 4.32 22.56
CA ILE A 136 -11.25 3.64 21.56
C ILE A 136 -11.27 2.12 21.73
N ILE A 137 -11.09 1.61 22.96
CA ILE A 137 -11.12 0.18 23.24
C ILE A 137 -12.50 -0.42 22.94
N ILE A 138 -13.57 0.27 23.31
CA ILE A 138 -14.95 -0.16 23.02
C ILE A 138 -15.17 -0.21 21.50
N PHE A 139 -14.75 0.82 20.78
CA PHE A 139 -14.84 0.88 19.32
C PHE A 139 -14.17 -0.35 18.69
N TYR A 140 -12.92 -0.62 19.01
CA TYR A 140 -12.20 -1.78 18.47
C TYR A 140 -12.90 -3.10 18.79
N LYS A 141 -13.35 -3.32 20.02
CA LYS A 141 -14.07 -4.55 20.39
C LYS A 141 -15.40 -4.74 19.67
N THR A 142 -16.07 -3.65 19.30
CA THR A 142 -17.37 -3.69 18.63
C THR A 142 -17.23 -3.97 17.13
N PHE A 143 -16.19 -3.47 16.50
CA PHE A 143 -16.02 -3.53 15.04
C PHE A 143 -15.01 -4.58 14.55
N GLN A 144 -14.40 -5.35 15.43
CA GLN A 144 -13.53 -6.51 15.08
C GLN A 144 -14.30 -7.84 14.94
N LYS A 145 -15.64 -7.80 14.75
CA LYS A 145 -16.44 -9.00 14.50
C LYS A 145 -16.62 -9.27 13.02
#